data_59d459557006e7b64312a24797051e9d
#
_entry.id   59d459557006e7b64312a24797051e9d
#
_cell.length_a   1.000
_cell.length_b   1.000
_cell.length_c   1.000
_cell.angle_alpha   90.00
_cell.angle_beta   90.00
_cell.angle_gamma   90.00
#
_symmetry.space_group_name_H-M   'P 1'
#
loop_
_entity.id
_entity.type
_entity.pdbx_description
1 polymer ?
#
loop_
_entity_poly.entity_id
_entity_poly.type
_entity_poly.pdbx_seq_one_letter_code
_entity_poly.pdbx_strand_id
1 'polypeptide(L)'
;MKNMTKKKKIVILSVMVALLLVTGFVNVALNSSLNSGKVAETSTTSASFYATYRSEREATRTQEIQFYDSIIASASSSTSAKEEAEVNKMALIAQMEKELVTEGIIKGKGFADCVITTSSNNVNVFVKSAELSKEEVAQITSIVVTQLNVDLDKIIILPSE
;
A
#
# COMPACT_ATOMS: atom_id res chain seq x y z
N MET A 1 -15.17 -46.15 2.79
CA MET A 1 -14.26 -45.51 1.81
C MET A 1 -13.89 -46.53 0.75
N LYS A 2 -14.36 -46.32 -0.50
CA LYS A 2 -14.31 -47.32 -1.60
C LYS A 2 -12.86 -47.40 -2.11
N ASN A 3 -12.25 -48.59 -2.03
CA ASN A 3 -10.87 -48.84 -2.49
C ASN A 3 -10.75 -48.58 -4.00
N MET A 4 -10.16 -47.47 -4.36
CA MET A 4 -9.83 -47.14 -5.75
C MET A 4 -8.66 -47.99 -6.24
N THR A 5 -8.85 -48.67 -7.37
CA THR A 5 -7.82 -49.49 -8.02
C THR A 5 -6.57 -48.68 -8.33
N LYS A 6 -5.37 -49.30 -8.23
CA LYS A 6 -4.05 -48.63 -8.48
C LYS A 6 -4.04 -47.85 -9.80
N LYS A 7 -4.68 -48.36 -10.86
CA LYS A 7 -4.82 -47.70 -12.16
C LYS A 7 -5.58 -46.39 -12.08
N LYS A 8 -6.68 -46.29 -11.30
CA LYS A 8 -7.44 -45.03 -11.12
C LYS A 8 -6.65 -43.98 -10.32
N LYS A 9 -5.85 -44.41 -9.34
CA LYS A 9 -4.96 -43.48 -8.60
C LYS A 9 -3.86 -42.87 -9.49
N ILE A 10 -3.28 -43.67 -10.39
CA ILE A 10 -2.27 -43.19 -11.34
C ILE A 10 -2.89 -42.23 -12.34
N VAL A 11 -4.08 -42.49 -12.85
CA VAL A 11 -4.78 -41.58 -13.78
C VAL A 11 -5.11 -40.25 -13.10
N ILE A 12 -5.60 -40.27 -11.86
CA ILE A 12 -5.89 -39.02 -11.10
C ILE A 12 -4.60 -38.25 -10.85
N LEU A 13 -3.52 -38.92 -10.47
CA LEU A 13 -2.23 -38.28 -10.25
C LEU A 13 -1.68 -37.64 -11.53
N SER A 14 -1.77 -38.31 -12.67
CA SER A 14 -1.31 -37.79 -13.96
C SER A 14 -2.12 -36.58 -14.43
N VAL A 15 -3.44 -36.58 -14.19
CA VAL A 15 -4.31 -35.42 -14.50
C VAL A 15 -3.97 -34.23 -13.60
N MET A 16 -3.72 -34.45 -12.32
CA MET A 16 -3.30 -33.38 -11.41
C MET A 16 -1.95 -32.77 -11.82
N VAL A 17 -0.97 -33.60 -12.18
CA VAL A 17 0.33 -33.12 -12.66
C VAL A 17 0.20 -32.34 -13.97
N ALA A 18 -0.61 -32.85 -14.92
CA ALA A 18 -0.88 -32.13 -16.18
C ALA A 18 -1.54 -30.77 -15.94
N LEU A 19 -2.47 -30.67 -14.97
CA LEU A 19 -3.15 -29.43 -14.61
C LEU A 19 -2.18 -28.42 -13.98
N LEU A 20 -1.25 -28.86 -13.16
CA LEU A 20 -0.19 -28.00 -12.59
C LEU A 20 0.77 -27.48 -13.66
N LEU A 21 1.11 -28.31 -14.64
CA LEU A 21 1.98 -27.88 -15.75
C LEU A 21 1.28 -26.84 -16.64
N VAL A 22 -0.02 -27.02 -16.91
CA VAL A 22 -0.81 -26.04 -17.68
C VAL A 22 -0.95 -24.71 -16.93
N THR A 23 -1.24 -24.74 -15.63
CA THR A 23 -1.32 -23.49 -14.84
C THR A 23 0.02 -22.78 -14.71
N GLY A 24 1.14 -23.53 -14.57
CA GLY A 24 2.49 -22.99 -14.59
C GLY A 24 2.84 -22.34 -15.95
N PHE A 25 2.51 -23.00 -17.05
CA PHE A 25 2.77 -22.49 -18.40
C PHE A 25 1.94 -21.24 -18.71
N VAL A 26 0.66 -21.23 -18.34
CA VAL A 26 -0.23 -20.06 -18.51
C VAL A 26 0.27 -18.87 -17.70
N ASN A 27 0.72 -19.09 -16.47
CA ASN A 27 1.27 -18.03 -15.63
C ASN A 27 2.55 -17.42 -16.24
N VAL A 28 3.48 -18.26 -16.73
CA VAL A 28 4.70 -17.81 -17.42
C VAL A 28 4.38 -17.13 -18.75
N ALA A 29 3.44 -17.65 -19.53
CA ALA A 29 3.03 -17.06 -20.82
C ALA A 29 2.34 -15.70 -20.67
N LEU A 30 1.46 -15.56 -19.67
CA LEU A 30 0.82 -14.28 -19.34
C LEU A 30 1.84 -13.26 -18.80
N ASN A 31 2.75 -13.69 -17.94
CA ASN A 31 3.77 -12.82 -17.37
C ASN A 31 4.82 -12.39 -18.42
N SER A 32 5.16 -13.25 -19.38
CA SER A 32 6.08 -12.89 -20.49
C SER A 32 5.42 -11.98 -21.53
N SER A 33 4.11 -12.07 -21.73
CA SER A 33 3.37 -11.16 -22.64
C SER A 33 3.22 -9.74 -22.06
N LEU A 34 3.23 -9.60 -20.75
CA LEU A 34 3.21 -8.29 -20.06
C LEU A 34 4.61 -7.68 -19.91
N ASN A 35 5.67 -8.46 -20.10
CA ASN A 35 7.06 -8.03 -19.86
C ASN A 35 7.89 -7.82 -21.14
N SER A 36 7.27 -7.75 -22.33
CA SER A 36 7.95 -7.41 -23.60
C SER A 36 8.00 -5.90 -23.84
N GLY A 37 8.43 -5.13 -22.83
CA GLY A 37 8.77 -3.71 -22.94
C GLY A 37 10.22 -3.51 -22.53
N LYS A 38 11.07 -3.15 -23.47
CA LYS A 38 12.50 -2.82 -23.38
C LYS A 38 12.94 -2.31 -22.01
N VAL A 39 14.00 -2.91 -21.51
CA VAL A 39 14.87 -2.41 -20.43
C VAL A 39 15.33 -0.99 -20.77
N ALA A 40 14.72 0.00 -20.11
CA ALA A 40 15.30 1.30 -19.85
C ALA A 40 15.53 1.33 -18.35
N GLU A 41 16.72 0.89 -17.95
CA GLU A 41 17.13 0.83 -16.54
C GLU A 41 17.20 2.24 -15.96
N THR A 42 16.78 2.35 -14.74
CA THR A 42 16.99 3.35 -13.68
C THR A 42 15.85 4.33 -13.37
N SER A 43 15.04 4.79 -14.33
CA SER A 43 13.91 5.69 -13.99
C SER A 43 12.57 4.98 -13.75
N THR A 44 12.46 3.70 -14.11
CA THR A 44 11.20 2.93 -14.01
C THR A 44 10.97 2.36 -12.62
N THR A 45 12.04 2.13 -11.84
CA THR A 45 11.95 1.47 -10.54
C THR A 45 11.35 2.38 -9.47
N SER A 46 11.72 3.66 -9.45
CA SER A 46 11.22 4.61 -8.45
C SER A 46 9.79 5.08 -8.74
N ALA A 47 9.42 5.29 -10.01
CA ALA A 47 8.03 5.57 -10.36
C ALA A 47 7.11 4.40 -10.00
N SER A 48 7.61 3.15 -10.12
CA SER A 48 6.94 1.94 -9.66
C SER A 48 6.76 1.91 -8.14
N PHE A 49 7.82 2.26 -7.36
CA PHE A 49 7.75 2.26 -5.89
C PHE A 49 6.63 3.19 -5.38
N TYR A 50 6.62 4.46 -5.79
CA TYR A 50 5.63 5.43 -5.33
C TYR A 50 4.20 5.06 -5.75
N ALA A 51 4.02 4.55 -6.97
CA ALA A 51 2.73 4.08 -7.46
C ALA A 51 2.24 2.85 -6.69
N THR A 52 3.12 1.86 -6.49
CA THR A 52 2.81 0.65 -5.74
C THR A 52 2.47 0.98 -4.29
N TYR A 53 3.28 1.79 -3.64
CA TYR A 53 3.05 2.18 -2.24
C TYR A 53 1.71 2.91 -2.04
N ARG A 54 1.36 3.84 -2.96
CA ARG A 54 0.05 4.51 -2.93
C ARG A 54 -1.09 3.52 -3.11
N SER A 55 -0.96 2.59 -4.05
CA SER A 55 -1.98 1.56 -4.31
C SER A 55 -2.18 0.65 -3.11
N GLU A 56 -1.10 0.19 -2.48
CA GLU A 56 -1.16 -0.64 -1.27
C GLU A 56 -1.77 0.13 -0.08
N ARG A 57 -1.36 1.39 0.11
CA ARG A 57 -1.92 2.27 1.14
C ARG A 57 -3.42 2.48 0.93
N GLU A 58 -3.85 2.74 -0.29
CA GLU A 58 -5.27 2.93 -0.63
C GLU A 58 -6.07 1.64 -0.41
N ALA A 59 -5.53 0.49 -0.82
CA ALA A 59 -6.17 -0.80 -0.60
C ALA A 59 -6.35 -1.10 0.89
N THR A 60 -5.31 -0.89 1.71
CA THR A 60 -5.37 -1.08 3.15
C THR A 60 -6.42 -0.17 3.79
N ARG A 61 -6.45 1.10 3.43
CA ARG A 61 -7.42 2.07 3.98
C ARG A 61 -8.85 1.79 3.56
N THR A 62 -9.03 1.32 2.34
CA THR A 62 -10.35 0.86 1.88
C THR A 62 -10.84 -0.31 2.74
N GLN A 63 -9.96 -1.27 3.08
CA GLN A 63 -10.31 -2.38 3.95
C GLN A 63 -10.63 -1.91 5.38
N GLU A 64 -9.87 -0.96 5.93
CA GLU A 64 -10.13 -0.37 7.24
C GLU A 64 -11.50 0.33 7.28
N ILE A 65 -11.82 1.12 6.26
CA ILE A 65 -13.13 1.79 6.14
C ILE A 65 -14.26 0.75 6.05
N GLN A 66 -14.10 -0.29 5.23
CA GLN A 66 -15.08 -1.37 5.12
C GLN A 66 -15.26 -2.13 6.45
N PHE A 67 -14.18 -2.30 7.21
CA PHE A 67 -14.24 -2.92 8.53
C PHE A 67 -15.08 -2.06 9.49
N TYR A 68 -14.86 -0.75 9.56
CA TYR A 68 -15.69 0.15 10.35
C TYR A 68 -17.15 0.14 9.88
N ASP A 69 -17.40 0.18 8.58
CA ASP A 69 -18.74 0.10 8.01
C ASP A 69 -19.46 -1.18 8.41
N SER A 70 -18.74 -2.30 8.47
CA SER A 70 -19.31 -3.57 8.90
C SER A 70 -19.77 -3.56 10.37
N ILE A 71 -19.01 -2.88 11.25
CA ILE A 71 -19.38 -2.71 12.67
C ILE A 71 -20.60 -1.81 12.80
N ILE A 72 -20.63 -0.70 12.07
CA ILE A 72 -21.73 0.28 12.09
C ILE A 72 -23.02 -0.35 11.59
N ALA A 73 -22.97 -1.12 10.51
CA ALA A 73 -24.13 -1.79 9.91
C ALA A 73 -24.61 -3.02 10.69
N SER A 74 -23.77 -3.61 11.54
CA SER A 74 -24.09 -4.85 12.25
C SER A 74 -25.21 -4.65 13.28
N ALA A 75 -26.25 -5.46 13.20
CA ALA A 75 -27.33 -5.49 14.20
C ALA A 75 -26.89 -6.02 15.57
N SER A 76 -25.80 -6.79 15.62
CA SER A 76 -25.24 -7.37 16.85
C SER A 76 -24.24 -6.47 17.56
N SER A 77 -23.78 -5.40 16.92
CA SER A 77 -22.88 -4.43 17.55
C SER A 77 -23.61 -3.57 18.57
N SER A 78 -22.97 -3.32 19.71
CA SER A 78 -23.49 -2.37 20.71
C SER A 78 -23.47 -0.93 20.16
N THR A 79 -24.30 -0.06 20.73
CA THR A 79 -24.32 1.36 20.37
C THR A 79 -22.94 1.99 20.54
N SER A 80 -22.26 1.72 21.65
CA SER A 80 -20.90 2.22 21.93
C SER A 80 -19.89 1.76 20.86
N ALA A 81 -19.95 0.49 20.41
CA ALA A 81 -19.04 0.00 19.38
C ALA A 81 -19.28 0.67 18.02
N LYS A 82 -20.53 1.00 17.69
CA LYS A 82 -20.86 1.74 16.47
C LYS A 82 -20.36 3.19 16.52
N GLU A 83 -20.60 3.87 17.63
CA GLU A 83 -20.10 5.24 17.85
C GLU A 83 -18.56 5.30 17.77
N GLU A 84 -17.86 4.35 18.38
CA GLU A 84 -16.40 4.25 18.30
C GLU A 84 -15.93 3.99 16.85
N ALA A 85 -16.60 3.10 16.13
CA ALA A 85 -16.30 2.83 14.73
C ALA A 85 -16.52 4.05 13.83
N GLU A 86 -17.59 4.83 14.05
CA GLU A 86 -17.83 6.08 13.34
C GLU A 86 -16.74 7.12 13.60
N VAL A 87 -16.35 7.31 14.86
CA VAL A 87 -15.27 8.24 15.25
C VAL A 87 -13.95 7.84 14.60
N ASN A 88 -13.58 6.55 14.68
CA ASN A 88 -12.34 6.05 14.10
C ASN A 88 -12.34 6.15 12.56
N LYS A 89 -13.45 5.87 11.91
CA LYS A 89 -13.60 6.05 10.46
C LYS A 89 -13.41 7.51 10.05
N MET A 90 -14.04 8.44 10.76
CA MET A 90 -13.88 9.87 10.47
C MET A 90 -12.46 10.36 10.72
N ALA A 91 -11.80 9.87 11.78
CA ALA A 91 -10.41 10.19 12.06
C ALA A 91 -9.47 9.67 10.95
N LEU A 92 -9.69 8.45 10.46
CA LEU A 92 -8.93 7.88 9.35
C LEU A 92 -9.09 8.73 8.07
N ILE A 93 -10.31 9.11 7.72
CA ILE A 93 -10.59 9.95 6.54
C ILE A 93 -9.90 11.32 6.66
N ALA A 94 -9.99 11.96 7.81
CA ALA A 94 -9.33 13.24 8.07
C ALA A 94 -7.80 13.12 7.99
N GLN A 95 -7.23 12.01 8.44
CA GLN A 95 -5.79 11.73 8.32
C GLN A 95 -5.39 11.55 6.86
N MET A 96 -6.17 10.81 6.07
CA MET A 96 -5.92 10.62 4.63
C MET A 96 -5.89 11.96 3.89
N GLU A 97 -6.82 12.86 4.19
CA GLU A 97 -6.87 14.20 3.61
C GLU A 97 -5.63 15.03 3.97
N LYS A 98 -5.25 15.05 5.25
CA LYS A 98 -4.04 15.77 5.70
C LYS A 98 -2.78 15.28 5.02
N GLU A 99 -2.61 13.96 4.88
CA GLU A 99 -1.45 13.39 4.19
C GLU A 99 -1.42 13.79 2.72
N LEU A 100 -2.57 13.73 2.02
CA LEU A 100 -2.68 14.13 0.62
C LEU A 100 -2.31 15.61 0.42
N VAL A 101 -2.83 16.50 1.26
CA VAL A 101 -2.52 17.94 1.23
C VAL A 101 -1.03 18.17 1.49
N THR A 102 -0.46 17.48 2.49
CA THR A 102 0.96 17.62 2.85
C THR A 102 1.87 17.13 1.72
N GLU A 103 1.56 16.00 1.09
CA GLU A 103 2.26 15.52 -0.11
C GLU A 103 2.18 16.55 -1.25
N GLY A 104 1.02 17.16 -1.46
CA GLY A 104 0.82 18.22 -2.45
C GLY A 104 1.69 19.46 -2.18
N ILE A 105 1.80 19.88 -0.92
CA ILE A 105 2.63 21.02 -0.53
C ILE A 105 4.11 20.71 -0.76
N ILE A 106 4.60 19.53 -0.36
CA ILE A 106 5.99 19.12 -0.56
C ILE A 106 6.31 19.09 -2.06
N LYS A 107 5.47 18.49 -2.89
CA LYS A 107 5.64 18.52 -4.35
C LYS A 107 5.62 19.95 -4.92
N GLY A 108 4.76 20.80 -4.40
CA GLY A 108 4.71 22.22 -4.76
C GLY A 108 5.98 23.03 -4.40
N LYS A 109 6.84 22.50 -3.51
CA LYS A 109 8.16 23.05 -3.18
C LYS A 109 9.27 22.59 -4.12
N GLY A 110 8.97 21.76 -5.11
CA GLY A 110 9.92 21.32 -6.14
C GLY A 110 10.41 19.90 -6.00
N PHE A 111 9.97 19.15 -4.98
CA PHE A 111 10.30 17.72 -4.86
C PHE A 111 9.54 16.92 -5.93
N ALA A 112 10.25 16.04 -6.62
CA ALA A 112 9.72 15.32 -7.78
C ALA A 112 8.52 14.44 -7.43
N ASP A 113 8.57 13.74 -6.27
CA ASP A 113 7.47 12.98 -5.70
C ASP A 113 7.69 12.74 -4.22
N CYS A 114 6.61 12.49 -3.47
CA CYS A 114 6.67 12.06 -2.08
C CYS A 114 5.41 11.28 -1.70
N VAL A 115 5.54 10.41 -0.71
CA VAL A 115 4.43 9.71 -0.07
C VAL A 115 4.56 9.82 1.43
N ILE A 116 3.47 10.14 2.10
CA ILE A 116 3.41 10.25 3.56
C ILE A 116 2.48 9.15 4.10
N THR A 117 2.90 8.52 5.18
CA THR A 117 2.08 7.59 5.92
C THR A 117 2.23 7.86 7.41
N THR A 118 1.13 8.15 8.05
CA THR A 118 1.05 8.34 9.50
C THR A 118 0.61 7.04 10.16
N SER A 119 1.37 6.61 11.15
CA SER A 119 1.02 5.53 12.06
C SER A 119 0.80 6.10 13.47
N SER A 120 0.39 5.25 14.41
CA SER A 120 0.19 5.67 15.82
C SER A 120 1.44 6.32 16.46
N ASN A 121 2.64 5.95 16.02
CA ASN A 121 3.88 6.38 16.65
C ASN A 121 4.75 7.29 15.77
N ASN A 122 4.69 7.15 14.45
CA ASN A 122 5.59 7.83 13.51
C ASN A 122 4.86 8.35 12.28
N VAL A 123 5.44 9.38 11.67
CA VAL A 123 5.12 9.85 10.33
C VAL A 123 6.30 9.53 9.43
N ASN A 124 6.08 8.64 8.47
CA ASN A 124 7.09 8.30 7.47
C ASN A 124 6.86 9.15 6.22
N VAL A 125 7.91 9.81 5.76
CA VAL A 125 7.92 10.67 4.58
C VAL A 125 8.93 10.11 3.59
N PHE A 126 8.45 9.42 2.57
CA PHE A 126 9.28 8.97 1.45
C PHE A 126 9.37 10.09 0.42
N VAL A 127 10.58 10.53 0.10
CA VAL A 127 10.81 11.63 -0.84
C VAL A 127 11.64 11.13 -2.00
N LYS A 128 11.19 11.39 -3.22
CA LYS A 128 11.91 11.00 -4.44
C LYS A 128 13.12 11.89 -4.64
N SER A 129 14.25 11.43 -4.12
CA SER A 129 15.56 12.06 -4.22
C SER A 129 16.64 11.02 -3.91
N ALA A 130 17.80 11.10 -4.57
CA ALA A 130 18.97 10.31 -4.24
C ALA A 130 19.51 10.66 -2.84
N GLU A 131 19.58 11.96 -2.58
CA GLU A 131 20.03 12.55 -1.31
C GLU A 131 19.19 13.78 -0.99
N LEU A 132 19.09 14.11 0.28
CA LEU A 132 18.45 15.34 0.77
C LEU A 132 19.48 16.17 1.53
N SER A 133 19.59 17.43 1.18
CA SER A 133 20.37 18.41 1.94
C SER A 133 19.71 18.67 3.31
N LYS A 134 20.48 19.26 4.22
CA LYS A 134 19.95 19.65 5.55
C LYS A 134 18.83 20.68 5.45
N GLU A 135 18.90 21.55 4.49
CA GLU A 135 17.91 22.58 4.19
C GLU A 135 16.61 21.98 3.68
N GLU A 136 16.69 20.99 2.78
CA GLU A 136 15.53 20.27 2.28
C GLU A 136 14.85 19.42 3.38
N VAL A 137 15.65 18.73 4.19
CA VAL A 137 15.14 18.00 5.36
C VAL A 137 14.42 18.95 6.32
N ALA A 138 15.00 20.11 6.63
CA ALA A 138 14.40 21.12 7.50
C ALA A 138 13.08 21.66 6.90
N GLN A 139 13.05 21.89 5.59
CA GLN A 139 11.85 22.37 4.89
C GLN A 139 10.72 21.33 4.94
N ILE A 140 11.02 20.06 4.62
CA ILE A 140 10.04 18.97 4.69
C ILE A 140 9.52 18.81 6.12
N THR A 141 10.41 18.78 7.09
CA THR A 141 10.07 18.66 8.51
C THR A 141 9.13 19.77 8.96
N SER A 142 9.42 21.03 8.61
CA SER A 142 8.56 22.17 8.94
C SER A 142 7.16 22.06 8.36
N ILE A 143 7.05 21.57 7.11
CA ILE A 143 5.77 21.33 6.45
C ILE A 143 4.99 20.26 7.18
N VAL A 144 5.64 19.12 7.47
CA VAL A 144 5.00 17.95 8.13
C VAL A 144 4.52 18.32 9.52
N VAL A 145 5.35 18.97 10.35
CA VAL A 145 4.97 19.44 11.70
C VAL A 145 3.73 20.33 11.62
N THR A 146 3.73 21.30 10.68
CA THR A 146 2.65 22.28 10.57
C THR A 146 1.35 21.66 10.08
N GLN A 147 1.40 20.78 9.08
CA GLN A 147 0.20 20.25 8.44
C GLN A 147 -0.41 19.09 9.23
N LEU A 148 0.42 18.21 9.79
CA LEU A 148 -0.03 17.01 10.51
C LEU A 148 -0.15 17.24 12.02
N ASN A 149 0.39 18.35 12.54
CA ASN A 149 0.43 18.68 13.97
C ASN A 149 1.07 17.55 14.79
N VAL A 150 2.29 17.15 14.39
CA VAL A 150 3.06 16.07 15.02
C VAL A 150 4.38 16.60 15.56
N ASP A 151 4.92 15.92 16.57
CA ASP A 151 6.21 16.25 17.16
C ASP A 151 7.37 15.88 16.21
N LEU A 152 8.46 16.63 16.27
CA LEU A 152 9.65 16.45 15.45
C LEU A 152 10.27 15.05 15.55
N ASP A 153 10.29 14.50 16.74
CA ASP A 153 10.88 13.20 17.06
C ASP A 153 10.12 12.01 16.45
N LYS A 154 8.89 12.26 15.98
CA LYS A 154 8.06 11.25 15.31
C LYS A 154 8.20 11.25 13.79
N ILE A 155 8.94 12.19 13.21
CA ILE A 155 9.06 12.33 11.76
C ILE A 155 10.29 11.57 11.28
N ILE A 156 10.07 10.66 10.34
CA ILE A 156 11.13 9.89 9.68
C ILE A 156 11.10 10.25 8.19
N ILE A 157 12.16 10.90 7.71
CA ILE A 157 12.31 11.28 6.30
C ILE A 157 13.27 10.31 5.64
N LEU A 158 12.81 9.67 4.56
CA LEU A 158 13.53 8.64 3.83
C LEU A 158 13.67 9.07 2.37
N PRO A 159 14.87 9.45 1.91
CA PRO A 159 15.13 9.60 0.49
C PRO A 159 15.03 8.24 -0.20
N SER A 160 14.45 8.20 -1.38
CA SER A 160 14.25 6.98 -2.16
C SER A 160 14.26 7.33 -3.65
N GLU A 161 15.05 6.62 -4.45
CA GLU A 161 15.14 6.75 -5.91
C GLU A 161 14.10 5.88 -6.63
#